data_27bcbdaa3282e322b1445143c12ead4d
#
_entry.id   27bcbdaa3282e322b1445143c12ead4d
#
_cell.length_a   1.000
_cell.length_b   1.000
_cell.length_c   1.000
_cell.angle_alpha   90.00
_cell.angle_beta   90.00
_cell.angle_gamma   90.00
#
_symmetry.space_group_name_H-M   'P 1'
#
loop_
_entity.id
_entity.type
_entity.pdbx_description
1 polymer ?
#
loop_
_entity_poly.entity_id
_entity_poly.type
_entity_poly.pdbx_seq_one_letter_code
_entity_poly.pdbx_strand_id
1 'polypeptide(L)'
;MTQEIKAAAAQELGDSTATAVQPVSVVTRMLFAAPPDRVWKGLVFYEELGGRPPLHLRLLLPVPIRNVGKVSDVGDEATCLYEGGHLLKRITKIEKGDLYEFEVAEQALSVGGGMRLSGGRYTLRGLPDGQTEVSVETRYLSRKWPRWFWKPLEKMVCHWFHRYLLSTMRRQIEAG
;
A
#
# COMPACT_ATOMS: atom_id res chain seq x y z
N MET A 1 2.66 49.49 -28.92
CA MET A 1 2.07 48.21 -29.40
C MET A 1 2.81 46.95 -28.97
N THR A 2 4.01 46.98 -28.44
CA THR A 2 4.78 45.77 -28.09
C THR A 2 4.68 45.39 -26.60
N GLN A 3 4.21 46.28 -25.72
CA GLN A 3 4.07 46.00 -24.29
C GLN A 3 2.71 45.41 -23.88
N GLU A 4 1.65 45.69 -24.62
CA GLU A 4 0.31 45.15 -24.34
C GLU A 4 0.16 43.69 -24.69
N ILE A 5 0.90 43.19 -25.69
CA ILE A 5 0.88 41.78 -26.10
C ILE A 5 1.60 40.87 -25.05
N LYS A 6 2.57 41.43 -24.34
CA LYS A 6 3.29 40.69 -23.26
C LYS A 6 2.47 40.56 -21.98
N ALA A 7 1.56 41.49 -21.69
CA ALA A 7 0.70 41.43 -20.51
C ALA A 7 -0.46 40.43 -20.69
N ALA A 8 -1.01 40.30 -21.92
CA ALA A 8 -2.06 39.34 -22.22
C ALA A 8 -1.57 37.88 -22.18
N ALA A 9 -0.32 37.61 -22.59
CA ALA A 9 0.27 36.26 -22.55
C ALA A 9 0.62 35.80 -21.13
N ALA A 10 0.79 36.71 -20.17
CA ALA A 10 1.08 36.36 -18.77
C ALA A 10 -0.19 36.06 -17.95
N GLN A 11 -1.37 36.40 -18.45
CA GLN A 11 -2.64 36.21 -17.75
C GLN A 11 -3.35 34.89 -18.10
N GLU A 12 -2.94 34.21 -19.17
CA GLU A 12 -3.49 32.89 -19.55
C GLU A 12 -2.79 31.69 -18.90
N LEU A 13 -1.69 31.90 -18.14
CA LEU A 13 -0.99 30.86 -17.40
C LEU A 13 -1.48 30.68 -15.96
N GLY A 14 -2.54 31.36 -15.58
CA GLY A 14 -2.96 31.49 -14.17
C GLY A 14 -4.15 30.65 -13.73
N ASP A 15 -4.80 29.85 -14.58
CA ASP A 15 -6.01 29.10 -14.16
C ASP A 15 -6.05 27.67 -14.66
N SER A 16 -4.99 26.93 -14.33
CA SER A 16 -5.03 25.47 -14.35
C SER A 16 -5.02 24.95 -12.91
N THR A 17 -6.06 25.27 -12.16
CA THR A 17 -6.42 24.52 -10.94
C THR A 17 -6.97 23.16 -11.34
N ALA A 18 -6.11 22.32 -11.95
CA ALA A 18 -6.32 20.89 -11.93
C ALA A 18 -6.36 20.50 -10.47
N THR A 19 -7.56 20.25 -9.95
CA THR A 19 -7.78 19.80 -8.57
C THR A 19 -6.86 18.62 -8.30
N ALA A 20 -5.72 18.86 -7.66
CA ALA A 20 -4.71 17.84 -7.39
C ALA A 20 -5.39 16.72 -6.61
N VAL A 21 -5.43 15.52 -7.18
CA VAL A 21 -6.06 14.36 -6.56
C VAL A 21 -5.31 14.07 -5.27
N GLN A 22 -5.95 14.35 -4.13
CA GLN A 22 -5.34 14.13 -2.83
C GLN A 22 -5.15 12.64 -2.57
N PRO A 23 -3.94 12.21 -2.15
CA PRO A 23 -3.71 10.82 -1.78
C PRO A 23 -4.58 10.43 -0.58
N VAL A 24 -5.09 9.21 -0.61
CA VAL A 24 -5.81 8.61 0.50
C VAL A 24 -4.88 7.65 1.20
N SER A 25 -4.77 7.78 2.53
CA SER A 25 -4.07 6.83 3.38
C SER A 25 -5.07 6.03 4.20
N VAL A 26 -4.82 4.72 4.31
CA VAL A 26 -5.59 3.79 5.14
C VAL A 26 -4.64 3.02 6.03
N VAL A 27 -4.84 3.10 7.35
CA VAL A 27 -4.00 2.45 8.35
C VAL A 27 -4.82 1.42 9.12
N THR A 28 -4.30 0.20 9.26
CA THR A 28 -4.88 -0.87 10.07
C THR A 28 -3.83 -1.39 11.04
N ARG A 29 -4.22 -1.63 12.29
CA ARG A 29 -3.34 -2.16 13.35
C ARG A 29 -3.83 -3.51 13.81
N MET A 30 -2.88 -4.36 14.23
CA MET A 30 -3.16 -5.68 14.79
C MET A 30 -2.07 -6.07 15.80
N LEU A 31 -2.47 -6.73 16.88
CA LEU A 31 -1.55 -7.28 17.87
C LEU A 31 -1.12 -8.69 17.47
N PHE A 32 0.18 -8.96 17.65
CA PHE A 32 0.82 -10.24 17.44
C PHE A 32 1.37 -10.74 18.79
N ALA A 33 1.06 -11.97 19.16
CA ALA A 33 1.57 -12.60 20.37
C ALA A 33 3.01 -13.13 20.15
N ALA A 34 3.87 -12.26 19.66
CA ALA A 34 5.27 -12.56 19.36
C ALA A 34 6.14 -11.30 19.52
N PRO A 35 7.43 -11.44 19.90
CA PRO A 35 8.34 -10.32 20.04
C PRO A 35 8.69 -9.69 18.69
N PRO A 36 9.10 -8.38 18.66
CA PRO A 36 9.35 -7.64 17.42
C PRO A 36 10.30 -8.32 16.44
N ASP A 37 11.38 -8.92 16.91
CA ASP A 37 12.36 -9.60 16.05
C ASP A 37 11.76 -10.78 15.28
N ARG A 38 10.88 -11.53 15.94
CA ARG A 38 10.17 -12.64 15.31
C ARG A 38 9.15 -12.14 14.28
N VAL A 39 8.40 -11.10 14.63
CA VAL A 39 7.44 -10.46 13.72
C VAL A 39 8.16 -9.87 12.52
N TRP A 40 9.29 -9.18 12.73
CA TRP A 40 10.10 -8.59 11.67
C TRP A 40 10.59 -9.64 10.65
N LYS A 41 11.14 -10.74 11.13
CA LYS A 41 11.57 -11.85 10.27
C LYS A 41 10.42 -12.39 9.41
N GLY A 42 9.26 -12.59 10.02
CA GLY A 42 8.07 -13.04 9.30
C GLY A 42 7.56 -12.02 8.29
N LEU A 43 7.68 -10.72 8.57
CA LEU A 43 7.20 -9.65 7.69
C LEU A 43 8.08 -9.47 6.46
N VAL A 44 9.40 -9.43 6.61
CA VAL A 44 10.34 -9.22 5.50
C VAL A 44 10.40 -10.43 4.56
N PHE A 45 10.21 -11.65 5.10
CA PHE A 45 10.15 -12.87 4.29
C PHE A 45 8.74 -13.24 3.81
N TYR A 46 7.72 -12.41 4.15
CA TYR A 46 6.34 -12.69 3.79
C TYR A 46 6.03 -12.25 2.36
N GLU A 47 6.61 -12.97 1.41
CA GLU A 47 6.40 -12.72 -0.01
C GLU A 47 5.37 -13.65 -0.65
N GLU A 48 4.98 -14.71 0.04
CA GLU A 48 3.95 -15.64 -0.42
C GLU A 48 2.79 -15.68 0.57
N LEU A 49 1.65 -15.11 0.16
CA LEU A 49 0.41 -15.29 0.87
C LEU A 49 0.05 -16.78 0.84
N GLY A 50 0.26 -17.48 1.96
CA GLY A 50 -0.04 -18.90 2.11
C GLY A 50 -1.54 -19.17 2.06
N GLY A 51 -2.15 -19.08 0.88
CA GLY A 51 -3.54 -19.39 0.66
C GLY A 51 -4.28 -18.38 -0.22
N ARG A 52 -5.42 -18.82 -0.77
CA ARG A 52 -6.29 -17.95 -1.57
C ARG A 52 -7.07 -16.99 -0.68
N PRO A 53 -7.17 -15.71 -1.05
CA PRO A 53 -8.02 -14.75 -0.34
C PRO A 53 -9.49 -15.20 -0.31
N PRO A 54 -10.27 -14.78 0.71
CA PRO A 54 -11.70 -15.01 0.78
C PRO A 54 -12.44 -14.51 -0.48
N LEU A 55 -13.54 -15.14 -0.85
CA LEU A 55 -14.26 -14.89 -2.10
C LEU A 55 -14.63 -13.42 -2.29
N HIS A 56 -15.08 -12.73 -1.24
CA HIS A 56 -15.43 -11.31 -1.29
C HIS A 56 -14.24 -10.41 -1.63
N LEU A 57 -13.02 -10.73 -1.18
CA LEU A 57 -11.81 -9.99 -1.56
C LEU A 57 -11.41 -10.29 -3.01
N ARG A 58 -11.56 -11.54 -3.45
CA ARG A 58 -11.25 -11.94 -4.83
C ARG A 58 -12.16 -11.29 -5.88
N LEU A 59 -13.39 -10.93 -5.50
CA LEU A 59 -14.32 -10.19 -6.38
C LEU A 59 -13.97 -8.69 -6.47
N LEU A 60 -13.28 -8.14 -5.46
CA LEU A 60 -13.00 -6.71 -5.35
C LEU A 60 -11.55 -6.35 -5.65
N LEU A 61 -10.63 -7.28 -5.44
CA LEU A 61 -9.19 -7.08 -5.55
C LEU A 61 -8.55 -8.21 -6.39
N PRO A 62 -7.48 -7.90 -7.12
CA PRO A 62 -6.71 -8.90 -7.84
C PRO A 62 -6.12 -9.94 -6.89
N VAL A 63 -6.12 -11.20 -7.31
CA VAL A 63 -5.58 -12.30 -6.52
C VAL A 63 -4.06 -12.34 -6.64
N PRO A 64 -3.31 -12.27 -5.52
CA PRO A 64 -1.86 -12.39 -5.56
C PRO A 64 -1.46 -13.81 -5.98
N ILE A 65 -0.44 -13.92 -6.84
CA ILE A 65 0.11 -15.20 -7.31
C ILE A 65 1.43 -15.46 -6.60
N ARG A 66 2.41 -14.55 -6.77
CA ARG A 66 3.75 -14.65 -6.15
C ARG A 66 4.48 -13.31 -6.23
N ASN A 67 5.51 -13.19 -5.43
CA ASN A 67 6.48 -12.09 -5.53
C ASN A 67 7.79 -12.58 -6.12
N VAL A 68 8.47 -11.71 -6.87
CA VAL A 68 9.77 -11.98 -7.50
C VAL A 68 10.66 -10.77 -7.32
N GLY A 69 11.86 -10.94 -6.78
CA GLY A 69 12.81 -9.86 -6.57
C GLY A 69 13.44 -9.90 -5.18
N LYS A 70 14.05 -8.79 -4.78
CA LYS A 70 14.66 -8.60 -3.46
C LYS A 70 13.91 -7.51 -2.69
N VAL A 71 13.91 -7.66 -1.36
CA VAL A 71 13.26 -6.72 -0.43
C VAL A 71 14.08 -6.52 0.85
N SER A 72 15.40 -6.69 0.73
CA SER A 72 16.32 -6.68 1.87
C SER A 72 16.92 -5.32 2.16
N ASP A 73 17.10 -4.50 1.13
CA ASP A 73 17.78 -3.22 1.21
C ASP A 73 16.97 -2.09 0.56
N VAL A 74 17.30 -0.85 0.95
CA VAL A 74 16.73 0.34 0.32
C VAL A 74 17.18 0.40 -1.14
N GLY A 75 16.25 0.62 -2.05
CA GLY A 75 16.44 0.59 -3.49
C GLY A 75 16.15 -0.76 -4.15
N ASP A 76 16.00 -1.83 -3.37
CA ASP A 76 15.59 -3.13 -3.89
C ASP A 76 14.20 -3.05 -4.52
N GLU A 77 14.00 -3.87 -5.55
CA GLU A 77 12.74 -3.95 -6.27
C GLU A 77 12.15 -5.36 -6.22
N ALA A 78 10.85 -5.42 -5.99
CA ALA A 78 10.08 -6.65 -6.03
C ALA A 78 8.85 -6.52 -6.92
N THR A 79 8.70 -7.44 -7.84
CA THR A 79 7.51 -7.56 -8.69
C THR A 79 6.50 -8.47 -8.03
N CYS A 80 5.38 -7.90 -7.61
CA CYS A 80 4.23 -8.65 -7.10
C CYS A 80 3.32 -9.01 -8.25
N LEU A 81 3.26 -10.30 -8.58
CA LEU A 81 2.41 -10.82 -9.66
C LEU A 81 1.00 -11.12 -9.12
N TYR A 82 0.00 -10.71 -9.88
CA TYR A 82 -1.41 -10.91 -9.59
C TYR A 82 -2.14 -11.52 -10.79
N GLU A 83 -3.31 -12.10 -10.56
CA GLU A 83 -4.22 -12.43 -11.67
C GLU A 83 -4.60 -11.12 -12.40
N GLY A 84 -4.20 -11.00 -13.66
CA GLY A 84 -4.49 -9.84 -14.51
C GLY A 84 -3.45 -8.73 -14.52
N GLY A 85 -2.25 -8.93 -13.92
CA GLY A 85 -1.17 -7.96 -14.01
C GLY A 85 -0.13 -8.02 -12.90
N HIS A 86 0.59 -6.91 -12.70
CA HIS A 86 1.63 -6.85 -11.68
C HIS A 86 1.76 -5.46 -11.05
N LEU A 87 2.44 -5.41 -9.91
CA LEU A 87 2.92 -4.21 -9.24
C LEU A 87 4.43 -4.32 -9.03
N LEU A 88 5.18 -3.31 -9.45
CA LEU A 88 6.58 -3.15 -9.10
C LEU A 88 6.68 -2.28 -7.84
N LYS A 89 7.19 -2.86 -6.77
CA LYS A 89 7.49 -2.16 -5.52
C LYS A 89 8.97 -1.83 -5.46
N ARG A 90 9.29 -0.64 -4.99
CA ARG A 90 10.66 -0.23 -4.66
C ARG A 90 10.72 0.10 -3.19
N ILE A 91 11.72 -0.44 -2.50
CA ILE A 91 11.91 -0.21 -1.07
C ILE A 91 12.51 1.18 -0.88
N THR A 92 11.84 2.03 -0.11
CA THR A 92 12.26 3.40 0.14
C THR A 92 12.87 3.60 1.51
N LYS A 93 12.49 2.76 2.49
CA LYS A 93 13.05 2.85 3.85
C LYS A 93 12.97 1.51 4.56
N ILE A 94 14.05 1.18 5.28
CA ILE A 94 14.11 0.03 6.21
C ILE A 94 14.78 0.50 7.50
N GLU A 95 14.07 0.31 8.63
CA GLU A 95 14.61 0.38 9.99
C GLU A 95 14.34 -0.98 10.63
N LYS A 96 15.40 -1.77 10.82
CA LYS A 96 15.30 -3.16 11.27
C LYS A 96 14.52 -3.28 12.57
N GLY A 97 13.44 -4.06 12.55
CA GLY A 97 12.59 -4.30 13.71
C GLY A 97 11.51 -3.24 13.93
N ASP A 98 11.48 -2.17 13.16
CA ASP A 98 10.59 -1.02 13.38
C ASP A 98 9.81 -0.61 12.13
N LEU A 99 10.47 -0.35 11.00
CA LEU A 99 9.85 0.23 9.82
C LEU A 99 10.30 -0.43 8.51
N TYR A 100 9.33 -0.74 7.67
CA TYR A 100 9.53 -1.16 6.28
C TYR A 100 8.59 -0.33 5.39
N GLU A 101 9.15 0.50 4.51
CA GLU A 101 8.39 1.37 3.61
C GLU A 101 8.74 1.13 2.15
N PHE A 102 7.75 1.18 1.29
CA PHE A 102 7.89 1.01 -0.14
C PHE A 102 7.00 1.99 -0.91
N GLU A 103 7.42 2.30 -2.12
CA GLU A 103 6.60 2.93 -3.15
C GLU A 103 6.17 1.92 -4.22
N VAL A 104 5.11 2.23 -4.95
CA VAL A 104 4.71 1.48 -6.15
C VAL A 104 5.29 2.24 -7.35
N ALA A 105 6.40 1.71 -7.90
CA ALA A 105 7.09 2.30 -9.03
C ALA A 105 6.31 2.07 -10.34
N GLU A 106 5.67 0.89 -10.48
CA GLU A 106 4.84 0.55 -11.64
C GLU A 106 3.58 -0.19 -11.20
N GLN A 107 2.46 0.13 -11.82
CA GLN A 107 1.21 -0.59 -11.66
C GLN A 107 0.64 -0.95 -13.04
N ALA A 108 0.86 -2.19 -13.47
CA ALA A 108 0.26 -2.81 -14.64
C ALA A 108 -0.89 -3.73 -14.23
N LEU A 109 -1.80 -3.20 -13.42
CA LEU A 109 -2.87 -3.95 -12.77
C LEU A 109 -4.05 -3.02 -12.46
N SER A 110 -5.28 -3.48 -12.72
CA SER A 110 -6.49 -2.77 -12.30
C SER A 110 -6.82 -3.10 -10.85
N VAL A 111 -6.78 -2.13 -9.98
CA VAL A 111 -7.16 -2.28 -8.56
C VAL A 111 -8.44 -1.50 -8.31
N GLY A 112 -9.46 -2.19 -7.79
CA GLY A 112 -10.71 -1.58 -7.35
C GLY A 112 -11.36 -0.65 -8.38
N GLY A 113 -11.21 -0.92 -9.71
CA GLY A 113 -11.81 -0.11 -10.77
C GLY A 113 -11.17 1.27 -10.96
N GLY A 114 -9.83 1.36 -10.98
CA GLY A 114 -9.09 2.58 -11.34
C GLY A 114 -8.42 3.30 -10.16
N MET A 115 -8.20 2.63 -9.05
CA MET A 115 -7.31 3.10 -7.99
C MET A 115 -5.85 2.94 -8.40
N ARG A 116 -5.03 3.95 -8.13
CA ARG A 116 -3.57 3.91 -8.29
C ARG A 116 -2.91 3.82 -6.92
N LEU A 117 -2.26 2.71 -6.65
CA LEU A 117 -1.45 2.56 -5.45
C LEU A 117 -0.19 3.41 -5.60
N SER A 118 0.16 4.16 -4.55
CA SER A 118 1.38 4.96 -4.54
C SER A 118 2.45 4.38 -3.61
N GLY A 119 2.07 3.52 -2.67
CA GLY A 119 2.99 2.87 -1.76
C GLY A 119 2.33 2.44 -0.47
N GLY A 120 3.14 2.02 0.47
CA GLY A 120 2.70 1.63 1.80
C GLY A 120 3.86 1.46 2.76
N ARG A 121 3.51 1.19 4.01
CA ARG A 121 4.51 0.88 5.03
C ARG A 121 3.96 -0.05 6.10
N TYR A 122 4.88 -0.78 6.71
CA TYR A 122 4.66 -1.54 7.92
C TYR A 122 5.46 -0.90 9.05
N THR A 123 4.83 -0.73 10.20
CA THR A 123 5.50 -0.24 11.41
C THR A 123 5.26 -1.23 12.52
N LEU A 124 6.30 -1.59 13.27
CA LEU A 124 6.26 -2.48 14.41
C LEU A 124 6.51 -1.69 15.68
N ARG A 125 5.76 -1.99 16.71
CA ARG A 125 5.98 -1.43 18.04
C ARG A 125 5.91 -2.53 19.08
N GLY A 126 7.05 -2.85 19.71
CA GLY A 126 7.10 -3.77 20.84
C GLY A 126 6.32 -3.21 22.03
N LEU A 127 5.58 -4.09 22.72
CA LEU A 127 4.83 -3.77 23.92
C LEU A 127 5.51 -4.39 25.16
N PRO A 128 5.28 -3.84 26.38
CA PRO A 128 5.91 -4.33 27.61
C PRO A 128 5.59 -5.79 27.97
N ASP A 129 4.48 -6.32 27.46
CA ASP A 129 4.02 -7.69 27.65
C ASP A 129 4.64 -8.71 26.66
N GLY A 130 5.61 -8.27 25.86
CA GLY A 130 6.28 -9.10 24.86
C GLY A 130 5.50 -9.27 23.54
N GLN A 131 4.37 -8.62 23.41
CA GLN A 131 3.61 -8.55 22.16
C GLN A 131 4.17 -7.47 21.22
N THR A 132 3.72 -7.52 19.97
CA THR A 132 4.05 -6.50 18.96
C THR A 132 2.79 -5.96 18.32
N GLU A 133 2.60 -4.65 18.35
CA GLU A 133 1.61 -3.98 17.51
C GLU A 133 2.19 -3.78 16.10
N VAL A 134 1.55 -4.39 15.11
CA VAL A 134 1.88 -4.19 13.68
C VAL A 134 0.85 -3.24 13.07
N SER A 135 1.34 -2.17 12.46
CA SER A 135 0.53 -1.22 11.70
C SER A 135 0.87 -1.35 10.21
N VAL A 136 -0.13 -1.53 9.36
CA VAL A 136 0.01 -1.48 7.91
C VAL A 136 -0.71 -0.26 7.36
N GLU A 137 -0.02 0.50 6.53
CA GLU A 137 -0.56 1.64 5.80
C GLU A 137 -0.50 1.37 4.30
N THR A 138 -1.58 1.69 3.59
CA THR A 138 -1.63 1.76 2.13
C THR A 138 -1.99 3.17 1.71
N ARG A 139 -1.23 3.70 0.76
CA ARG A 139 -1.46 5.01 0.13
C ARG A 139 -1.88 4.81 -1.33
N TYR A 140 -2.95 5.51 -1.74
CA TYR A 140 -3.45 5.42 -3.10
C TYR A 140 -4.10 6.72 -3.57
N LEU A 141 -4.20 6.86 -4.89
CA LEU A 141 -4.96 7.90 -5.57
C LEU A 141 -6.22 7.29 -6.19
N SER A 142 -7.34 7.99 -6.12
CA SER A 142 -8.58 7.58 -6.77
C SER A 142 -9.31 8.78 -7.35
N ARG A 143 -9.74 8.64 -8.61
CA ARG A 143 -10.52 9.65 -9.34
C ARG A 143 -12.00 9.34 -9.40
N LYS A 144 -12.48 8.32 -8.66
CA LYS A 144 -13.89 7.97 -8.64
C LYS A 144 -14.74 9.10 -8.05
N TRP A 145 -15.85 9.39 -8.69
CA TRP A 145 -16.79 10.42 -8.30
C TRP A 145 -18.20 9.82 -8.12
N PRO A 146 -19.01 10.24 -7.15
CA PRO A 146 -18.72 11.24 -6.11
C PRO A 146 -17.84 10.71 -4.99
N ARG A 147 -16.87 11.50 -4.52
CA ARG A 147 -15.86 11.08 -3.52
C ARG A 147 -16.47 10.73 -2.16
N TRP A 148 -17.57 11.38 -1.76
CA TRP A 148 -18.24 11.09 -0.48
C TRP A 148 -18.78 9.67 -0.41
N PHE A 149 -19.18 9.09 -1.55
CA PHE A 149 -19.66 7.71 -1.66
C PHE A 149 -18.49 6.70 -1.80
N TRP A 150 -17.57 6.96 -2.74
CA TRP A 150 -16.51 6.00 -3.06
C TRP A 150 -15.42 5.92 -1.99
N LYS A 151 -15.02 7.05 -1.38
CA LYS A 151 -13.94 7.08 -0.39
C LYS A 151 -14.16 6.16 0.82
N PRO A 152 -15.34 6.13 1.48
CA PRO A 152 -15.59 5.20 2.59
C PRO A 152 -15.59 3.73 2.12
N LEU A 153 -16.13 3.43 0.94
CA LEU A 153 -16.15 2.08 0.38
C LEU A 153 -14.73 1.58 0.07
N GLU A 154 -13.91 2.41 -0.57
CA GLU A 154 -12.50 2.11 -0.84
C GLU A 154 -11.72 1.84 0.45
N LYS A 155 -11.91 2.66 1.48
CA LYS A 155 -11.29 2.47 2.79
C LYS A 155 -11.74 1.16 3.45
N MET A 156 -13.01 0.84 3.39
CA MET A 156 -13.56 -0.40 3.95
C MET A 156 -12.91 -1.63 3.28
N VAL A 157 -12.84 -1.67 1.96
CA VAL A 157 -12.20 -2.75 1.21
C VAL A 157 -10.70 -2.86 1.54
N CYS A 158 -10.01 -1.71 1.66
CA CYS A 158 -8.61 -1.67 2.07
C CYS A 158 -8.42 -2.23 3.49
N HIS A 159 -9.28 -1.87 4.45
CA HIS A 159 -9.25 -2.44 5.80
C HIS A 159 -9.50 -3.96 5.82
N TRP A 160 -10.42 -4.47 5.00
CA TRP A 160 -10.64 -5.92 4.87
C TRP A 160 -9.41 -6.63 4.33
N PHE A 161 -8.76 -6.07 3.32
CA PHE A 161 -7.51 -6.60 2.79
C PHE A 161 -6.38 -6.57 3.83
N HIS A 162 -6.19 -5.46 4.53
CA HIS A 162 -5.21 -5.35 5.61
C HIS A 162 -5.44 -6.39 6.71
N ARG A 163 -6.69 -6.57 7.14
CA ARG A 163 -7.04 -7.57 8.16
C ARG A 163 -6.76 -8.99 7.68
N TYR A 164 -7.09 -9.30 6.43
CA TYR A 164 -6.77 -10.59 5.84
C TYR A 164 -5.26 -10.82 5.82
N LEU A 165 -4.49 -9.85 5.32
CA LEU A 165 -3.04 -9.89 5.25
C LEU A 165 -2.42 -10.09 6.64
N LEU A 166 -2.71 -9.21 7.57
CA LEU A 166 -2.18 -9.27 8.94
C LEU A 166 -2.59 -10.55 9.68
N SER A 167 -3.84 -11.02 9.51
CA SER A 167 -4.29 -12.27 10.14
C SER A 167 -3.58 -13.49 9.58
N THR A 168 -3.24 -13.50 8.30
CA THR A 168 -2.50 -14.61 7.68
C THR A 168 -1.05 -14.60 8.15
N MET A 169 -0.41 -13.43 8.18
CA MET A 169 0.93 -13.26 8.74
C MET A 169 1.00 -13.67 10.22
N ARG A 170 0.04 -13.20 11.02
CA ARG A 170 -0.04 -13.52 12.43
C ARG A 170 -0.08 -15.03 12.67
N ARG A 171 -0.98 -15.75 11.97
CA ARG A 171 -1.08 -17.22 12.09
C ARG A 171 0.23 -17.93 11.79
N GLN A 172 0.96 -17.50 10.76
CA GLN A 172 2.25 -18.11 10.40
C GLN A 172 3.34 -17.80 11.44
N ILE A 173 3.41 -16.56 11.91
CA ILE A 173 4.41 -16.12 12.88
C ILE A 173 4.17 -16.72 14.25
N GLU A 174 2.91 -16.87 14.68
CA GLU A 174 2.57 -17.44 15.99
C GLU A 174 2.62 -18.97 16.02
N ALA A 175 2.48 -19.65 14.85
CA ALA A 175 2.52 -21.11 14.75
C ALA A 175 3.94 -21.71 14.68
N GLY A 176 4.96 -20.95 14.25
CA GLY A 176 6.37 -21.37 14.16
C GLY A 176 7.16 -20.87 15.35
#